data_e7142bdb0d8e2f10656f662964fd71d9
#
_entry.id   e7142bdb0d8e2f10656f662964fd71d9
#
_cell.length_a   1.000
_cell.length_b   1.000
_cell.length_c   1.000
_cell.angle_alpha   90.00
_cell.angle_beta   90.00
_cell.angle_gamma   90.00
#
_symmetry.space_group_name_H-M   'P 1'
#
loop_
_entity.id
_entity.type
_entity.pdbx_description
1 polymer ?
#
loop_
_entity_poly.entity_id
_entity_poly.type
_entity_poly.pdbx_seq_one_letter_code
_entity_poly.pdbx_strand_id
1 'polypeptide(L)'
;MTNKKKNINFQVNENLNSRIKNNSNLEKIGAKNIRTCTKCIMVETNETMSFDDNGVCNICNSFSERDNWDKSKKEEDFIKIIEEYRGKFQYDAIVPFSGGKDSAWVAHQLVKKYNLKILLVTYDSNFRRPIHLRNIDRLVRKLGVDHVTHRSDQKVIKKTMLESLKRKGDFCWFCHT
;
A
#
# COMPACT_ATOMS: atom_id res chain seq x y z
N MET A 1 28.65 -10.38 -21.52
CA MET A 1 27.42 -11.20 -21.31
C MET A 1 26.22 -10.27 -21.43
N THR A 2 25.57 -10.29 -22.58
CA THR A 2 24.51 -9.37 -22.96
C THR A 2 23.17 -9.84 -22.41
N ASN A 3 22.58 -9.02 -21.53
CA ASN A 3 21.29 -9.26 -20.89
C ASN A 3 20.17 -8.97 -21.89
N LYS A 4 19.64 -9.99 -22.56
CA LYS A 4 18.44 -9.88 -23.42
C LYS A 4 17.20 -9.67 -22.54
N LYS A 5 16.72 -8.43 -22.48
CA LYS A 5 15.36 -8.13 -21.99
C LYS A 5 14.36 -8.84 -22.88
N LYS A 6 13.69 -9.86 -22.39
CA LYS A 6 12.52 -10.46 -23.04
C LYS A 6 11.37 -9.46 -22.94
N ASN A 7 11.03 -8.82 -24.07
CA ASN A 7 9.77 -8.12 -24.22
C ASN A 7 8.65 -9.16 -24.22
N ILE A 8 7.90 -9.22 -23.14
CA ILE A 8 6.66 -10.00 -23.07
C ILE A 8 5.58 -9.11 -23.70
N ASN A 9 5.32 -9.30 -24.99
CA ASN A 9 4.15 -8.73 -25.65
C ASN A 9 2.92 -9.48 -25.11
N PHE A 10 2.17 -8.83 -24.23
CA PHE A 10 0.81 -9.26 -23.88
C PHE A 10 -0.09 -8.97 -25.09
N GLN A 11 -0.29 -9.96 -25.95
CA GLN A 11 -1.43 -9.95 -26.86
C GLN A 11 -2.69 -10.11 -26.01
N VAL A 12 -3.44 -9.02 -25.86
CA VAL A 12 -4.75 -9.05 -25.21
C VAL A 12 -5.63 -9.99 -26.05
N ASN A 13 -5.99 -11.09 -25.45
CA ASN A 13 -6.75 -12.14 -26.08
C ASN A 13 -8.16 -11.58 -26.41
N GLU A 14 -8.50 -11.43 -27.68
CA GLU A 14 -9.81 -10.96 -28.17
C GLU A 14 -10.99 -11.71 -27.53
N ASN A 15 -10.74 -12.94 -27.10
CA ASN A 15 -11.67 -13.78 -26.38
C ASN A 15 -12.03 -13.24 -24.97
N LEU A 16 -11.17 -12.46 -24.34
CA LEU A 16 -11.46 -11.83 -23.04
C LEU A 16 -12.45 -10.67 -23.20
N ASN A 17 -12.27 -9.87 -24.23
CA ASN A 17 -13.15 -8.75 -24.54
C ASN A 17 -14.56 -9.21 -24.96
N SER A 18 -14.67 -10.35 -25.63
CA SER A 18 -15.98 -10.94 -25.98
C SER A 18 -16.70 -11.51 -24.75
N ARG A 19 -15.98 -12.07 -23.78
CA ARG A 19 -16.54 -12.55 -22.52
C ARG A 19 -17.03 -11.43 -21.60
N ILE A 20 -16.32 -10.28 -21.59
CA ILE A 20 -16.73 -9.09 -20.81
C ILE A 20 -18.00 -8.47 -21.45
N LYS A 21 -18.06 -8.38 -22.78
CA LYS A 21 -19.23 -7.85 -23.50
C LYS A 21 -20.50 -8.70 -23.35
N ASN A 22 -20.36 -10.00 -23.12
CA ASN A 22 -21.51 -10.93 -23.01
C ASN A 22 -21.94 -11.23 -21.57
N ASN A 23 -21.43 -10.48 -20.55
CA ASN A 23 -21.79 -10.73 -19.19
C ASN A 23 -23.12 -10.03 -18.82
N SER A 24 -24.24 -10.65 -19.19
CA SER A 24 -25.62 -10.21 -18.86
C SER A 24 -25.88 -9.99 -17.36
N ASN A 25 -24.99 -10.47 -16.50
CA ASN A 25 -25.06 -10.24 -15.06
C ASN A 25 -24.66 -8.81 -14.65
N LEU A 26 -23.81 -8.13 -15.43
CA LEU A 26 -23.44 -6.73 -15.17
C LEU A 26 -24.60 -5.78 -15.45
N GLU A 27 -25.44 -6.08 -16.45
CA GLU A 27 -26.65 -5.31 -16.74
C GLU A 27 -27.70 -5.44 -15.62
N LYS A 28 -27.79 -6.61 -14.97
CA LYS A 28 -28.70 -6.86 -13.86
C LYS A 28 -28.37 -6.06 -12.60
N ILE A 29 -27.12 -5.67 -12.41
CA ILE A 29 -26.67 -4.83 -11.28
C ILE A 29 -26.60 -3.34 -11.63
N GLY A 30 -27.15 -2.93 -12.79
CA GLY A 30 -27.20 -1.54 -13.23
C GLY A 30 -25.88 -0.97 -13.73
N ALA A 31 -24.86 -1.81 -13.93
CA ALA A 31 -23.53 -1.42 -14.41
C ALA A 31 -23.53 -1.26 -15.93
N LYS A 32 -24.32 -0.30 -16.45
CA LYS A 32 -24.31 0.07 -17.87
C LYS A 32 -23.10 0.95 -18.16
N ASN A 33 -22.30 0.58 -19.17
CA ASN A 33 -21.22 1.39 -19.72
C ASN A 33 -20.06 1.72 -18.76
N ILE A 34 -19.61 0.75 -17.95
CA ILE A 34 -18.41 0.93 -17.14
C ILE A 34 -17.19 1.07 -18.07
N ARG A 35 -16.50 2.20 -18.01
CA ARG A 35 -15.25 2.42 -18.76
C ARG A 35 -14.13 1.62 -18.15
N THR A 36 -13.22 1.14 -19.00
CA THR A 36 -12.02 0.40 -18.60
C THR A 36 -10.79 1.12 -19.12
N CYS A 37 -9.79 1.28 -18.27
CA CYS A 37 -8.55 1.91 -18.65
C CYS A 37 -7.83 1.13 -19.77
N THR A 38 -7.42 1.85 -20.81
CA THR A 38 -6.70 1.26 -21.95
C THR A 38 -5.29 0.79 -21.60
N LYS A 39 -4.70 1.30 -20.49
CA LYS A 39 -3.32 0.99 -20.08
C LYS A 39 -3.23 -0.07 -18.97
N CYS A 40 -4.10 -0.06 -17.95
CA CYS A 40 -3.99 -0.94 -16.80
C CYS A 40 -5.22 -1.81 -16.53
N ILE A 41 -6.22 -1.82 -17.42
CA ILE A 41 -7.48 -2.59 -17.29
C ILE A 41 -8.33 -2.26 -16.06
N MET A 42 -8.01 -1.23 -15.29
CA MET A 42 -8.82 -0.76 -14.18
C MET A 42 -10.17 -0.29 -14.68
N VAL A 43 -11.25 -0.71 -14.04
CA VAL A 43 -12.61 -0.33 -14.40
C VAL A 43 -13.09 0.88 -13.59
N GLU A 44 -14.03 1.65 -14.13
CA GLU A 44 -14.64 2.82 -13.49
C GLU A 44 -15.55 2.38 -12.32
N THR A 45 -14.95 2.02 -11.20
CA THR A 45 -15.66 1.53 -10.01
C THR A 45 -15.60 2.48 -8.82
N ASN A 46 -14.88 3.61 -8.96
CA ASN A 46 -14.66 4.57 -7.90
C ASN A 46 -14.97 5.99 -8.40
N GLU A 47 -15.67 6.77 -7.57
CA GLU A 47 -16.04 8.17 -7.85
C GLU A 47 -14.82 9.08 -8.13
N THR A 48 -13.63 8.71 -7.61
CA THR A 48 -12.37 9.46 -7.82
C THR A 48 -11.63 9.05 -9.10
N MET A 49 -12.14 8.07 -9.84
CA MET A 49 -11.51 7.61 -11.06
C MET A 49 -11.97 8.45 -12.26
N SER A 50 -11.02 9.02 -12.97
CA SER A 50 -11.23 9.75 -14.23
C SER A 50 -10.39 9.17 -15.34
N PHE A 51 -10.79 9.43 -16.57
CA PHE A 51 -10.09 8.97 -17.78
C PHE A 51 -9.84 10.16 -18.69
N ASP A 52 -8.67 10.18 -19.31
CA ASP A 52 -8.35 11.15 -20.34
C ASP A 52 -8.99 10.78 -21.70
N ASP A 53 -8.76 11.62 -22.72
CA ASP A 53 -9.31 11.44 -24.07
C ASP A 53 -8.82 10.15 -24.74
N ASN A 54 -7.70 9.57 -24.29
CA ASN A 54 -7.17 8.29 -24.78
C ASN A 54 -7.70 7.09 -23.98
N GLY A 55 -8.61 7.31 -23.03
CA GLY A 55 -9.15 6.29 -22.15
C GLY A 55 -8.16 5.79 -21.09
N VAL A 56 -7.09 6.53 -20.80
CA VAL A 56 -6.12 6.19 -19.74
C VAL A 56 -6.59 6.80 -18.42
N CYS A 57 -6.60 6.00 -17.34
CA CYS A 57 -7.06 6.47 -16.04
C CYS A 57 -6.06 7.41 -15.36
N ASN A 58 -6.58 8.29 -14.51
CA ASN A 58 -5.79 9.23 -13.71
C ASN A 58 -4.70 8.56 -12.87
N ILE A 59 -4.89 7.30 -12.44
CA ILE A 59 -3.88 6.52 -11.71
C ILE A 59 -2.69 6.22 -12.62
N CYS A 60 -2.93 5.79 -13.86
CA CYS A 60 -1.85 5.54 -14.82
C CYS A 60 -1.10 6.82 -15.20
N ASN A 61 -1.82 7.95 -15.32
CA ASN A 61 -1.21 9.24 -15.63
C ASN A 61 -0.32 9.71 -14.48
N SER A 62 -0.79 9.62 -13.23
CA SER A 62 0.03 9.94 -12.05
C SER A 62 1.24 9.00 -11.88
N PHE A 63 1.13 7.74 -12.30
CA PHE A 63 2.28 6.82 -12.32
C PHE A 63 3.34 7.23 -13.34
N SER A 64 2.92 7.68 -14.52
CA SER A 64 3.86 8.17 -15.55
C SER A 64 4.60 9.44 -15.10
N GLU A 65 3.95 10.31 -14.34
CA GLU A 65 4.58 11.48 -13.72
C GLU A 65 5.64 11.08 -12.69
N ARG A 66 5.41 10.01 -11.92
CA ARG A 66 6.38 9.49 -10.92
C ARG A 66 7.67 8.98 -11.55
N ASP A 67 7.62 8.46 -12.76
CA ASP A 67 8.83 8.00 -13.48
C ASP A 67 9.78 9.16 -13.77
N ASN A 68 9.26 10.40 -13.83
CA ASN A 68 10.04 11.63 -14.03
C ASN A 68 10.59 12.22 -12.71
N TRP A 69 10.31 11.62 -11.56
CA TRP A 69 10.83 12.12 -10.29
C TRP A 69 12.34 11.89 -10.19
N ASP A 70 13.04 12.95 -9.86
CA ASP A 70 14.46 12.89 -9.53
C ASP A 70 14.62 12.15 -8.18
N LYS A 71 14.98 10.87 -8.28
CA LYS A 71 15.17 10.01 -7.13
C LYS A 71 16.34 10.45 -6.25
N SER A 72 17.38 11.01 -6.86
CA SER A 72 18.58 11.49 -6.15
C SER A 72 18.22 12.69 -5.28
N LYS A 73 17.47 13.64 -5.83
CA LYS A 73 16.98 14.80 -5.08
C LYS A 73 16.07 14.39 -3.91
N LYS A 74 15.20 13.41 -4.12
CA LYS A 74 14.34 12.88 -3.04
C LYS A 74 15.13 12.22 -1.93
N GLU A 75 16.21 11.51 -2.25
CA GLU A 75 17.10 10.92 -1.26
C GLU A 75 17.89 11.99 -0.50
N GLU A 76 18.38 13.03 -1.17
CA GLU A 76 19.05 14.16 -0.53
C GLU A 76 18.12 14.89 0.45
N ASP A 77 16.87 15.17 0.05
CA ASP A 77 15.88 15.80 0.91
C ASP A 77 15.56 14.92 2.14
N PHE A 78 15.48 13.61 1.95
CA PHE A 78 15.28 12.67 3.05
C PHE A 78 16.47 12.65 4.02
N ILE A 79 17.72 12.68 3.50
CA ILE A 79 18.93 12.75 4.31
C ILE A 79 18.97 14.05 5.14
N LYS A 80 18.59 15.20 4.57
CA LYS A 80 18.49 16.46 5.30
C LYS A 80 17.55 16.35 6.51
N ILE A 81 16.37 15.74 6.31
CA ILE A 81 15.41 15.52 7.40
C ILE A 81 16.01 14.61 8.47
N ILE A 82 16.66 13.51 8.07
CA ILE A 82 17.32 12.61 9.01
C ILE A 82 18.35 13.35 9.85
N GLU A 83 19.25 14.10 9.22
CA GLU A 83 20.32 14.81 9.93
C GLU A 83 19.79 15.92 10.85
N GLU A 84 18.66 16.52 10.49
CA GLU A 84 17.97 17.48 11.36
C GLU A 84 17.53 16.85 12.69
N TYR A 85 17.07 15.59 12.69
CA TYR A 85 16.51 14.95 13.89
C TYR A 85 17.46 13.96 14.57
N ARG A 86 18.53 13.56 13.92
CA ARG A 86 19.51 12.57 14.42
C ARG A 86 20.04 12.96 15.79
N GLY A 87 19.90 12.07 16.75
CA GLY A 87 20.45 12.22 18.11
C GLY A 87 19.78 13.27 19.00
N LYS A 88 18.72 13.95 18.51
CA LYS A 88 17.98 14.94 19.33
C LYS A 88 17.07 14.30 20.37
N PHE A 89 16.62 13.08 20.11
CA PHE A 89 15.68 12.36 20.97
C PHE A 89 16.20 10.95 21.26
N GLN A 90 15.45 10.23 22.11
CA GLN A 90 15.77 8.83 22.43
C GLN A 90 15.80 7.94 21.18
N TYR A 91 14.94 8.24 20.19
CA TYR A 91 14.89 7.60 18.87
C TYR A 91 14.94 8.67 17.79
N ASP A 92 15.65 8.38 16.70
CA ASP A 92 15.72 9.26 15.53
C ASP A 92 14.43 9.22 14.70
N ALA A 93 13.71 8.09 14.75
CA ALA A 93 12.43 7.93 14.06
C ALA A 93 11.53 6.92 14.75
N ILE A 94 10.20 7.13 14.60
CA ILE A 94 9.16 6.17 14.93
C ILE A 94 8.64 5.56 13.64
N VAL A 95 8.61 4.23 13.55
CA VAL A 95 8.22 3.51 12.34
C VAL A 95 6.96 2.68 12.60
N PRO A 96 5.83 3.01 11.95
CA PRO A 96 4.66 2.14 11.97
C PRO A 96 5.01 0.77 11.38
N PHE A 97 4.79 -0.29 12.15
CA PHE A 97 5.26 -1.61 11.81
C PHE A 97 4.15 -2.66 11.80
N SER A 98 3.77 -3.13 10.64
CA SER A 98 2.74 -4.16 10.50
C SER A 98 3.27 -5.59 10.53
N GLY A 99 4.58 -5.78 10.39
CA GLY A 99 5.20 -7.10 10.19
C GLY A 99 5.09 -7.63 8.76
N GLY A 100 4.56 -6.84 7.84
CA GLY A 100 4.53 -7.13 6.42
C GLY A 100 5.85 -6.78 5.72
N LYS A 101 5.99 -7.21 4.47
CA LYS A 101 7.23 -7.04 3.67
C LYS A 101 7.67 -5.58 3.54
N ASP A 102 6.72 -4.66 3.32
CA ASP A 102 7.03 -3.27 3.04
C ASP A 102 7.50 -2.53 4.32
N SER A 103 6.79 -2.69 5.44
CA SER A 103 7.22 -2.14 6.72
C SER A 103 8.54 -2.76 7.21
N ALA A 104 8.76 -4.05 6.94
CA ALA A 104 10.04 -4.72 7.23
C ALA A 104 11.18 -4.13 6.39
N TRP A 105 10.94 -3.85 5.12
CA TRP A 105 11.93 -3.23 4.23
C TRP A 105 12.28 -1.82 4.69
N VAL A 106 11.27 -0.99 5.03
CA VAL A 106 11.49 0.36 5.57
C VAL A 106 12.35 0.30 6.83
N ALA A 107 11.97 -0.51 7.82
CA ALA A 107 12.74 -0.67 9.06
C ALA A 107 14.19 -1.11 8.78
N HIS A 108 14.38 -2.08 7.88
CA HIS A 108 15.70 -2.54 7.48
C HIS A 108 16.55 -1.42 6.85
N GLN A 109 15.96 -0.62 5.93
CA GLN A 109 16.68 0.49 5.31
C GLN A 109 17.10 1.55 6.34
N LEU A 110 16.18 1.96 7.23
CA LEU A 110 16.48 2.97 8.23
C LEU A 110 17.61 2.55 9.18
N VAL A 111 17.63 1.27 9.58
CA VAL A 111 18.69 0.75 10.44
C VAL A 111 19.99 0.49 9.69
N LYS A 112 19.94 -0.22 8.53
CA LYS A 112 21.14 -0.72 7.86
C LYS A 112 21.77 0.26 6.88
N LYS A 113 20.96 1.05 6.17
CA LYS A 113 21.46 2.03 5.21
C LYS A 113 21.74 3.38 5.87
N TYR A 114 20.81 3.84 6.71
CA TYR A 114 20.88 5.17 7.31
C TYR A 114 21.39 5.18 8.76
N ASN A 115 21.61 4.01 9.35
CA ASN A 115 22.13 3.84 10.73
C ASN A 115 21.34 4.65 11.77
N LEU A 116 19.98 4.58 11.69
CA LEU A 116 19.09 5.28 12.60
C LEU A 116 18.71 4.41 13.79
N LYS A 117 18.58 5.03 14.96
CA LYS A 117 17.99 4.44 16.15
C LYS A 117 16.46 4.61 16.06
N ILE A 118 15.75 3.54 15.72
CA ILE A 118 14.32 3.59 15.49
C ILE A 118 13.52 2.89 16.57
N LEU A 119 12.28 3.38 16.80
CA LEU A 119 11.25 2.68 17.57
C LEU A 119 10.21 2.11 16.60
N LEU A 120 10.04 0.79 16.58
CA LEU A 120 8.95 0.16 15.86
C LEU A 120 7.67 0.20 16.67
N VAL A 121 6.57 0.65 16.05
CA VAL A 121 5.26 0.72 16.71
C VAL A 121 4.25 -0.09 15.91
N THR A 122 3.65 -1.08 16.56
CA THR A 122 2.63 -1.94 15.96
C THR A 122 1.28 -1.66 16.60
N TYR A 123 0.27 -1.36 15.76
CA TYR A 123 -1.11 -1.39 16.19
C TYR A 123 -1.67 -2.81 16.06
N ASP A 124 -2.11 -3.41 17.16
CA ASP A 124 -2.74 -4.74 17.15
C ASP A 124 -4.25 -4.61 17.03
N SER A 125 -4.76 -4.90 15.85
CA SER A 125 -6.19 -4.94 15.56
C SER A 125 -6.92 -6.18 16.09
N ASN A 126 -6.22 -7.09 16.77
CA ASN A 126 -6.71 -8.41 17.22
C ASN A 126 -7.04 -9.42 16.09
N PHE A 127 -6.74 -9.10 14.82
CA PHE A 127 -6.94 -10.00 13.68
C PHE A 127 -5.64 -10.58 13.11
N ARG A 128 -4.53 -10.44 13.86
CA ARG A 128 -3.23 -10.89 13.39
C ARG A 128 -3.10 -12.40 13.46
N ARG A 129 -2.60 -12.99 12.39
CA ARG A 129 -2.25 -14.41 12.38
C ARG A 129 -0.97 -14.66 13.20
N PRO A 130 -0.82 -15.82 13.87
CA PRO A 130 0.38 -16.17 14.64
C PRO A 130 1.69 -16.04 13.85
N ILE A 131 1.65 -16.29 12.54
CA ILE A 131 2.83 -16.13 11.67
C ILE A 131 3.32 -14.68 11.61
N HIS A 132 2.41 -13.71 11.60
CA HIS A 132 2.79 -12.29 11.62
C HIS A 132 3.48 -11.90 12.94
N LEU A 133 2.97 -12.38 14.06
CA LEU A 133 3.58 -12.12 15.36
C LEU A 133 5.01 -12.69 15.43
N ARG A 134 5.21 -13.92 14.95
CA ARG A 134 6.55 -14.52 14.85
C ARG A 134 7.49 -13.74 13.93
N ASN A 135 6.98 -13.20 12.82
CA ASN A 135 7.78 -12.41 11.90
C ASN A 135 8.21 -11.08 12.53
N ILE A 136 7.30 -10.42 13.26
CA ILE A 136 7.59 -9.20 14.03
C ILE A 136 8.72 -9.47 15.02
N ASP A 137 8.56 -10.46 15.88
CA ASP A 137 9.55 -10.83 16.89
C ASP A 137 10.92 -11.16 16.29
N ARG A 138 10.94 -11.95 15.22
CA ARG A 138 12.17 -12.29 14.49
C ARG A 138 12.87 -11.07 13.93
N LEU A 139 12.13 -10.14 13.34
CA LEU A 139 12.70 -8.95 12.73
C LEU A 139 13.23 -7.97 13.78
N VAL A 140 12.47 -7.73 14.85
CA VAL A 140 12.88 -6.90 15.99
C VAL A 140 14.21 -7.38 16.55
N ARG A 141 14.34 -8.69 16.84
CA ARG A 141 15.58 -9.29 17.32
C ARG A 141 16.73 -9.18 16.30
N LYS A 142 16.43 -9.42 15.01
CA LYS A 142 17.46 -9.39 13.95
C LYS A 142 17.98 -7.99 13.68
N LEU A 143 17.16 -6.97 13.80
CA LEU A 143 17.53 -5.57 13.65
C LEU A 143 18.13 -4.97 14.93
N GLY A 144 17.84 -5.55 16.10
CA GLY A 144 18.27 -5.03 17.40
C GLY A 144 17.60 -3.70 17.75
N VAL A 145 16.31 -3.57 17.47
CA VAL A 145 15.54 -2.34 17.67
C VAL A 145 14.45 -2.52 18.72
N ASP A 146 14.05 -1.43 19.33
CA ASP A 146 12.94 -1.42 20.30
C ASP A 146 11.60 -1.51 19.56
N HIS A 147 10.64 -2.17 20.21
CA HIS A 147 9.31 -2.40 19.65
C HIS A 147 8.20 -2.25 20.69
N VAL A 148 7.17 -1.50 20.34
CA VAL A 148 5.97 -1.31 21.16
C VAL A 148 4.76 -1.79 20.39
N THR A 149 3.89 -2.56 21.04
CA THR A 149 2.59 -2.94 20.52
C THR A 149 1.48 -2.22 21.27
N HIS A 150 0.72 -1.41 20.56
CA HIS A 150 -0.49 -0.79 21.09
C HIS A 150 -1.71 -1.64 20.73
N ARG A 151 -2.52 -1.96 21.73
CA ARG A 151 -3.78 -2.71 21.54
C ARG A 151 -4.93 -1.90 22.08
N SER A 152 -5.91 -1.63 21.26
CA SER A 152 -7.14 -0.97 21.68
C SER A 152 -8.12 -1.94 22.35
N ASP A 153 -9.07 -1.38 23.13
CA ASP A 153 -10.15 -2.17 23.73
C ASP A 153 -10.96 -2.87 22.64
N GLN A 154 -11.14 -4.18 22.78
CA GLN A 154 -11.89 -5.01 21.83
C GLN A 154 -13.35 -4.59 21.70
N LYS A 155 -13.97 -4.08 22.76
CA LYS A 155 -15.36 -3.60 22.69
C LYS A 155 -15.48 -2.38 21.81
N VAL A 156 -14.52 -1.47 21.90
CA VAL A 156 -14.46 -0.28 21.03
C VAL A 156 -14.25 -0.69 19.58
N ILE A 157 -13.28 -1.56 19.30
CA ILE A 157 -13.02 -2.07 17.93
C ILE A 157 -14.27 -2.71 17.34
N LYS A 158 -14.91 -3.64 18.06
CA LYS A 158 -16.13 -4.32 17.57
C LYS A 158 -17.27 -3.33 17.29
N LYS A 159 -17.48 -2.35 18.17
CA LYS A 159 -18.50 -1.32 17.97
C LYS A 159 -18.21 -0.47 16.74
N THR A 160 -16.96 -0.03 16.58
CA THR A 160 -16.53 0.78 15.43
C THR A 160 -16.69 0.02 14.11
N MET A 161 -16.28 -1.25 14.08
CA MET A 161 -16.45 -2.11 12.91
C MET A 161 -17.93 -2.30 12.56
N LEU A 162 -18.79 -2.53 13.55
CA LEU A 162 -20.23 -2.69 13.33
C LEU A 162 -20.86 -1.42 12.78
N GLU A 163 -20.50 -0.25 13.33
CA GLU A 163 -20.99 1.04 12.82
C GLU A 163 -20.46 1.34 11.42
N SER A 164 -19.22 1.00 11.13
CA SER A 164 -18.63 1.10 9.80
C SER A 164 -19.39 0.26 8.78
N LEU A 165 -19.67 -0.99 9.12
CA LEU A 165 -20.45 -1.90 8.28
C LEU A 165 -21.87 -1.37 8.02
N LYS A 166 -22.56 -0.88 9.06
CA LYS A 166 -23.92 -0.32 8.91
C LYS A 166 -23.96 0.92 8.03
N ARG A 167 -22.97 1.81 8.14
CA ARG A 167 -22.97 3.12 7.47
C ARG A 167 -22.36 3.10 6.08
N LYS A 168 -21.36 2.25 5.86
CA LYS A 168 -20.54 2.23 4.63
C LYS A 168 -20.56 0.89 3.90
N GLY A 169 -21.15 -0.15 4.49
CA GLY A 169 -21.12 -1.50 3.93
C GLY A 169 -19.73 -2.18 3.99
N ASP A 170 -18.77 -1.56 4.65
CA ASP A 170 -17.39 -2.05 4.80
C ASP A 170 -16.92 -1.88 6.25
N PHE A 171 -16.49 -2.97 6.89
CA PHE A 171 -15.99 -2.95 8.26
C PHE A 171 -14.53 -2.50 8.38
N CYS A 172 -13.80 -2.43 7.27
CA CYS A 172 -12.42 -1.95 7.26
C CYS A 172 -12.28 -0.43 7.15
N TRP A 173 -13.38 0.29 6.92
CA TRP A 173 -13.36 1.74 6.71
C TRP A 173 -12.65 2.50 7.84
N PHE A 174 -12.83 2.10 9.09
CA PHE A 174 -12.19 2.74 10.25
C PHE A 174 -10.65 2.54 10.28
N CYS A 175 -10.10 1.60 9.50
CA CYS A 175 -8.66 1.38 9.40
C CYS A 175 -7.97 2.45 8.54
N HIS A 176 -8.75 3.24 7.79
CA HIS A 176 -8.26 4.23 6.84
C HIS A 176 -8.46 5.67 7.31
N THR A 177 -9.13 5.86 8.45
CA THR A 177 -9.34 7.16 9.10
C THR A 177 -8.50 7.28 10.34
#